data_596b97fa5609c3c865ae9753a0ab87ff
#
_entry.id   596b97fa5609c3c865ae9753a0ab87ff
#
_cell.length_a   1.000
_cell.length_b   1.000
_cell.length_c   1.000
_cell.angle_alpha   90.00
_cell.angle_beta   90.00
_cell.angle_gamma   90.00
#
_symmetry.space_group_name_H-M   'P 1'
#
loop_
_entity.id
_entity.type
_entity.pdbx_description
1 polymer ?
#
loop_
_entity_poly.entity_id
_entity_poly.type
_entity_poly.pdbx_seq_one_letter_code
_entity_poly.pdbx_strand_id
1 'polypeptide(L)'
;MRLLREYIKEILGVARARKSIKEICGASNADIENAMSTANLAHLGQERRSGDPYIVHPVAVADIVYHFYPDDQTLCGIALLHDTMEDALKHGNVKDTEEMASRITASFGDPGAGQEALRIVQALTHEKGMPYDEYVMRLVDDPSALRIKLADMLHNLSSTPTDRQLNKYTRALKVLMDVSGGKPASIHPNHWKELLELADLNP
;
A
#
# COMPACT_ATOMS: atom_id res chain seq x y z
N MET A 1 -18.60 13.58 -1.97
CA MET A 1 -17.45 13.62 -1.03
C MET A 1 -17.78 13.03 0.34
N ARG A 2 -18.82 13.49 1.06
CA ARG A 2 -19.16 12.93 2.39
C ARG A 2 -19.51 11.44 2.33
N LEU A 3 -20.31 11.00 1.35
CA LEU A 3 -20.74 9.60 1.18
C LEU A 3 -19.56 8.67 0.83
N LEU A 4 -18.61 9.12 0.00
CA LEU A 4 -17.41 8.34 -0.34
C LEU A 4 -16.49 8.21 0.89
N ARG A 5 -16.28 9.29 1.66
CA ARG A 5 -15.53 9.24 2.93
C ARG A 5 -16.19 8.32 3.96
N GLU A 6 -17.52 8.34 4.05
CA GLU A 6 -18.31 7.46 4.93
C GLU A 6 -18.21 6.00 4.43
N TYR A 7 -18.36 5.77 3.12
CA TYR A 7 -18.19 4.46 2.49
C TYR A 7 -16.77 3.91 2.68
N ILE A 8 -15.72 4.72 2.44
CA ILE A 8 -14.33 4.33 2.69
C ILE A 8 -14.08 4.13 4.19
N LYS A 9 -14.64 4.95 5.09
CA LYS A 9 -14.58 4.73 6.53
C LYS A 9 -15.33 3.46 6.96
N GLU A 10 -16.45 3.15 6.35
CA GLU A 10 -17.23 1.93 6.59
C GLU A 10 -16.52 0.70 6.00
N ILE A 11 -15.90 0.85 4.83
CA ILE A 11 -14.98 -0.13 4.24
C ILE A 11 -13.70 -0.28 5.09
N LEU A 12 -13.13 0.76 5.65
CA LEU A 12 -11.86 0.79 6.38
C LEU A 12 -12.02 0.86 7.91
N GLY A 13 -13.25 0.80 8.43
CA GLY A 13 -13.52 0.88 9.86
C GLY A 13 -12.90 -0.28 10.66
N VAL A 14 -12.58 0.02 11.91
CA VAL A 14 -11.90 -0.85 12.90
C VAL A 14 -12.48 -2.27 13.03
N ALA A 15 -13.75 -2.48 12.64
CA ALA A 15 -14.37 -3.82 12.56
C ALA A 15 -13.69 -4.76 11.55
N ARG A 16 -12.85 -4.24 10.66
CA ARG A 16 -12.18 -4.99 9.59
C ARG A 16 -10.83 -5.58 9.92
N ALA A 17 -10.17 -5.19 10.98
CA ALA A 17 -8.98 -5.90 11.50
C ALA A 17 -9.27 -7.38 11.84
N ARG A 18 -10.54 -7.81 11.73
CA ARG A 18 -11.01 -9.18 11.90
C ARG A 18 -11.52 -9.85 10.63
N LYS A 19 -11.45 -9.18 9.45
CA LYS A 19 -11.75 -9.86 8.21
C LYS A 19 -10.76 -11.01 8.00
N SER A 20 -11.26 -12.17 7.59
CA SER A 20 -10.39 -13.25 7.14
C SER A 20 -9.61 -12.81 5.89
N ILE A 21 -8.44 -13.37 5.67
CA ILE A 21 -7.62 -13.14 4.46
C ILE A 21 -8.45 -13.36 3.19
N LYS A 22 -9.36 -14.35 3.20
CA LYS A 22 -10.28 -14.63 2.10
C LYS A 22 -11.23 -13.45 1.79
N GLU A 23 -11.64 -12.70 2.81
CA GLU A 23 -12.50 -11.53 2.63
C GLU A 23 -11.71 -10.31 2.14
N ILE A 24 -10.40 -10.24 2.42
CA ILE A 24 -9.52 -9.14 2.01
C ILE A 24 -9.09 -9.31 0.55
N CYS A 25 -8.55 -10.49 0.19
CA CYS A 25 -7.96 -10.76 -1.13
C CYS A 25 -8.80 -11.72 -1.98
N GLY A 26 -10.07 -11.95 -1.65
CA GLY A 26 -11.00 -12.81 -2.40
C GLY A 26 -10.70 -14.31 -2.37
N ALA A 27 -9.49 -14.69 -1.95
CA ALA A 27 -9.07 -16.06 -1.77
C ALA A 27 -8.09 -16.16 -0.60
N SER A 28 -8.12 -17.28 0.12
CA SER A 28 -7.05 -17.66 1.04
C SER A 28 -6.12 -18.59 0.30
N ASN A 29 -4.86 -18.20 0.16
CA ASN A 29 -3.79 -19.07 -0.30
C ASN A 29 -2.57 -18.92 0.61
N ALA A 30 -1.63 -19.85 0.53
CA ALA A 30 -0.47 -19.89 1.42
C ALA A 30 0.39 -18.62 1.32
N ASP A 31 0.52 -18.04 0.13
CA ASP A 31 1.35 -16.84 -0.10
C ASP A 31 0.77 -15.62 0.61
N ILE A 32 -0.54 -15.41 0.54
CA ILE A 32 -1.23 -14.31 1.22
C ILE A 32 -1.17 -14.50 2.75
N GLU A 33 -1.34 -15.73 3.25
CA GLU A 33 -1.22 -16.04 4.67
C GLU A 33 0.18 -15.81 5.20
N ASN A 34 1.20 -16.21 4.44
CA ASN A 34 2.60 -15.96 4.76
C ASN A 34 2.94 -14.47 4.72
N ALA A 35 2.47 -13.74 3.70
CA ALA A 35 2.65 -12.29 3.60
C ALA A 35 2.01 -11.57 4.79
N MET A 36 0.80 -11.97 5.21
CA MET A 36 0.15 -11.44 6.40
C MET A 36 0.95 -11.72 7.68
N SER A 37 1.48 -12.94 7.82
CA SER A 37 2.33 -13.31 8.96
C SER A 37 3.59 -12.47 9.02
N THR A 38 4.23 -12.26 7.86
CA THR A 38 5.43 -11.41 7.73
C THR A 38 5.12 -9.95 8.03
N ALA A 39 4.00 -9.41 7.55
CA ALA A 39 3.55 -8.06 7.85
C ALA A 39 3.24 -7.86 9.34
N ASN A 40 2.56 -8.83 9.98
CA ASN A 40 2.30 -8.80 11.43
C ASN A 40 3.60 -8.77 12.25
N LEU A 41 4.60 -9.55 11.85
CA LEU A 41 5.91 -9.53 12.50
C LEU A 41 6.56 -8.15 12.33
N ALA A 42 6.61 -7.62 11.10
CA ALA A 42 7.26 -6.36 10.80
C ALA A 42 6.68 -5.18 11.57
N HIS A 43 5.36 -5.20 11.80
CA HIS A 43 4.63 -4.12 12.47
C HIS A 43 4.26 -4.42 13.93
N LEU A 44 4.89 -5.45 14.54
CA LEU A 44 4.61 -5.82 15.92
C LEU A 44 4.93 -4.66 16.87
N GLY A 45 3.95 -4.27 17.70
CA GLY A 45 4.09 -3.17 18.66
C GLY A 45 4.00 -1.76 18.05
N GLN A 46 3.81 -1.65 16.74
CA GLN A 46 3.61 -0.36 16.08
C GLN A 46 2.12 0.04 16.13
N GLU A 47 1.86 1.31 16.37
CA GLU A 47 0.52 1.89 16.37
C GLU A 47 0.38 3.02 15.34
N ARG A 48 -0.82 3.17 14.83
CA ARG A 48 -1.22 4.33 14.04
C ARG A 48 -1.51 5.52 14.96
N ARG A 49 -1.59 6.73 14.40
CA ARG A 49 -1.93 7.95 15.15
C ARG A 49 -3.31 7.90 15.82
N SER A 50 -4.20 7.03 15.35
CA SER A 50 -5.50 6.72 15.95
C SER A 50 -5.41 5.87 17.22
N GLY A 51 -4.24 5.25 17.50
CA GLY A 51 -4.05 4.24 18.54
C GLY A 51 -4.35 2.81 18.08
N ASP A 52 -4.78 2.62 16.84
CA ASP A 52 -5.00 1.28 16.29
C ASP A 52 -3.66 0.59 15.98
N PRO A 53 -3.57 -0.76 16.07
CA PRO A 53 -2.41 -1.50 15.60
C PRO A 53 -2.09 -1.17 14.14
N TYR A 54 -0.80 -0.97 13.83
CA TYR A 54 -0.40 -0.52 12.48
C TYR A 54 -0.83 -1.48 11.37
N ILE A 55 -0.90 -2.77 11.66
CA ILE A 55 -1.30 -3.81 10.68
C ILE A 55 -2.64 -3.53 9.98
N VAL A 56 -3.53 -2.75 10.58
CA VAL A 56 -4.79 -2.34 9.92
C VAL A 56 -4.55 -1.54 8.64
N HIS A 57 -3.39 -0.87 8.52
CA HIS A 57 -3.03 -0.11 7.32
C HIS A 57 -2.63 -1.01 6.15
N PRO A 58 -1.64 -1.92 6.25
CA PRO A 58 -1.34 -2.86 5.17
C PRO A 58 -2.56 -3.69 4.73
N VAL A 59 -3.40 -4.11 5.67
CA VAL A 59 -4.65 -4.82 5.38
C VAL A 59 -5.60 -3.96 4.54
N ALA A 60 -5.78 -2.70 4.90
CA ALA A 60 -6.63 -1.79 4.14
C ALA A 60 -6.06 -1.49 2.74
N VAL A 61 -4.74 -1.36 2.62
CA VAL A 61 -4.08 -1.18 1.30
C VAL A 61 -4.27 -2.42 0.43
N ALA A 62 -4.15 -3.62 0.98
CA ALA A 62 -4.41 -4.87 0.26
C ALA A 62 -5.89 -5.00 -0.16
N ASP A 63 -6.85 -4.60 0.69
CA ASP A 63 -8.29 -4.57 0.37
C ASP A 63 -8.59 -3.59 -0.80
N ILE A 64 -7.94 -2.42 -0.82
CA ILE A 64 -8.04 -1.45 -1.92
C ILE A 64 -7.44 -2.04 -3.21
N VAL A 65 -6.25 -2.65 -3.14
CA VAL A 65 -5.62 -3.31 -4.28
C VAL A 65 -6.53 -4.40 -4.84
N TYR A 66 -7.07 -5.27 -4.00
CA TYR A 66 -8.00 -6.30 -4.43
C TYR A 66 -9.29 -5.73 -5.05
N HIS A 67 -9.82 -4.65 -4.49
CA HIS A 67 -11.02 -4.00 -5.02
C HIS A 67 -10.86 -3.53 -6.48
N PHE A 68 -9.70 -2.95 -6.82
CA PHE A 68 -9.45 -2.42 -8.16
C PHE A 68 -8.77 -3.40 -9.10
N TYR A 69 -8.08 -4.42 -8.56
CA TYR A 69 -7.26 -5.39 -9.30
C TYR A 69 -7.52 -6.82 -8.82
N PRO A 70 -8.77 -7.32 -8.85
CA PRO A 70 -9.17 -8.60 -8.23
C PRO A 70 -8.51 -9.82 -8.88
N ASP A 71 -8.05 -9.71 -10.11
CA ASP A 71 -7.39 -10.79 -10.84
C ASP A 71 -5.91 -10.98 -10.47
N ASP A 72 -5.33 -10.02 -9.68
CA ASP A 72 -3.93 -10.05 -9.28
C ASP A 72 -3.77 -10.33 -7.77
N GLN A 73 -3.89 -11.60 -7.39
CA GLN A 73 -3.77 -12.02 -6.00
C GLN A 73 -2.34 -11.85 -5.45
N THR A 74 -1.32 -12.00 -6.31
CA THR A 74 0.07 -11.77 -5.93
C THR A 74 0.28 -10.31 -5.52
N LEU A 75 -0.30 -9.38 -6.27
CA LEU A 75 -0.26 -7.95 -5.94
C LEU A 75 -0.89 -7.66 -4.58
N CYS A 76 -2.00 -8.35 -4.23
CA CYS A 76 -2.63 -8.25 -2.92
C CYS A 76 -1.69 -8.68 -1.79
N GLY A 77 -0.98 -9.82 -1.97
CA GLY A 77 0.03 -10.29 -1.02
C GLY A 77 1.20 -9.30 -0.86
N ILE A 78 1.67 -8.71 -1.97
CA ILE A 78 2.75 -7.70 -1.95
C ILE A 78 2.28 -6.42 -1.24
N ALA A 79 1.01 -6.03 -1.44
CA ALA A 79 0.44 -4.87 -0.76
C ALA A 79 0.44 -4.99 0.77
N LEU A 80 0.27 -6.21 1.32
CA LEU A 80 0.44 -6.46 2.76
C LEU A 80 1.86 -6.16 3.25
N LEU A 81 2.86 -6.26 2.38
CA LEU A 81 4.28 -6.14 2.71
C LEU A 81 4.86 -4.75 2.42
N HIS A 82 4.10 -3.82 1.86
CA HIS A 82 4.62 -2.60 1.23
C HIS A 82 5.47 -1.70 2.15
N ASP A 83 5.18 -1.64 3.46
CA ASP A 83 5.89 -0.81 4.46
C ASP A 83 6.92 -1.61 5.30
N THR A 84 7.02 -2.95 5.10
CA THR A 84 7.79 -3.82 5.99
C THR A 84 9.27 -3.50 6.02
N MET A 85 9.88 -3.13 4.88
CA MET A 85 11.31 -2.79 4.80
C MET A 85 11.64 -1.49 5.55
N GLU A 86 10.71 -0.52 5.57
CA GLU A 86 10.93 0.74 6.29
C GLU A 86 10.76 0.59 7.80
N ASP A 87 9.79 -0.20 8.24
CA ASP A 87 9.30 -0.16 9.61
C ASP A 87 9.87 -1.25 10.50
N ALA A 88 10.11 -2.46 9.98
CA ALA A 88 10.58 -3.59 10.78
C ALA A 88 11.89 -3.29 11.54
N LEU A 89 12.83 -2.59 10.90
CA LEU A 89 14.10 -2.18 11.51
C LEU A 89 13.92 -1.09 12.55
N LYS A 90 13.04 -0.10 12.30
CA LYS A 90 12.78 1.00 13.23
C LYS A 90 12.23 0.50 14.56
N HIS A 91 11.43 -0.58 14.52
CA HIS A 91 10.80 -1.18 15.70
C HIS A 91 11.59 -2.34 16.29
N GLY A 92 12.74 -2.71 15.69
CA GLY A 92 13.58 -3.80 16.17
C GLY A 92 12.97 -5.20 15.99
N ASN A 93 12.02 -5.33 15.08
CA ASN A 93 11.29 -6.58 14.83
C ASN A 93 12.08 -7.55 13.93
N VAL A 94 13.12 -7.07 13.27
CA VAL A 94 14.11 -7.86 12.54
C VAL A 94 15.51 -7.32 12.85
N LYS A 95 16.51 -8.16 12.64
CA LYS A 95 17.91 -7.85 12.93
C LYS A 95 18.50 -6.85 11.91
N ASP A 96 18.20 -7.06 10.63
CA ASP A 96 18.74 -6.28 9.51
C ASP A 96 17.81 -6.36 8.28
N THR A 97 18.16 -5.61 7.24
CA THR A 97 17.43 -5.59 5.97
C THR A 97 17.47 -6.92 5.23
N GLU A 98 18.53 -7.72 5.41
CA GLU A 98 18.67 -9.04 4.77
C GLU A 98 17.68 -10.04 5.35
N GLU A 99 17.48 -10.02 6.66
CA GLU A 99 16.46 -10.84 7.30
C GLU A 99 15.07 -10.46 6.79
N MET A 100 14.74 -9.17 6.68
CA MET A 100 13.45 -8.75 6.16
C MET A 100 13.28 -9.16 4.70
N ALA A 101 14.30 -8.96 3.85
CA ALA A 101 14.28 -9.38 2.46
C ALA A 101 14.05 -10.89 2.32
N SER A 102 14.72 -11.70 3.16
CA SER A 102 14.53 -13.15 3.19
C SER A 102 13.10 -13.56 3.58
N ARG A 103 12.50 -12.85 4.54
CA ARG A 103 11.10 -13.09 4.95
C ARG A 103 10.10 -12.71 3.86
N ILE A 104 10.33 -11.60 3.16
CA ILE A 104 9.51 -11.19 2.02
C ILE A 104 9.55 -12.25 0.93
N THR A 105 10.75 -12.68 0.50
CA THR A 105 10.87 -13.70 -0.54
C THR A 105 10.27 -15.04 -0.13
N ALA A 106 10.45 -15.46 1.12
CA ALA A 106 9.91 -16.71 1.65
C ALA A 106 8.38 -16.69 1.85
N SER A 107 7.74 -15.52 1.78
CA SER A 107 6.28 -15.41 1.85
C SER A 107 5.58 -16.02 0.63
N PHE A 108 6.28 -16.19 -0.48
CA PHE A 108 5.74 -16.72 -1.73
C PHE A 108 6.34 -18.08 -2.05
N GLY A 109 5.48 -19.05 -2.40
CA GLY A 109 5.91 -20.42 -2.70
C GLY A 109 6.69 -20.54 -4.00
N ASP A 110 6.41 -19.67 -4.98
CA ASP A 110 7.20 -19.54 -6.20
C ASP A 110 8.39 -18.60 -5.98
N PRO A 111 9.65 -19.06 -6.21
CA PRO A 111 10.83 -18.23 -6.01
C PRO A 111 10.86 -16.96 -6.88
N GLY A 112 10.31 -17.03 -8.11
CA GLY A 112 10.22 -15.88 -9.00
C GLY A 112 9.25 -14.83 -8.45
N ALA A 113 8.08 -15.25 -7.95
CA ALA A 113 7.11 -14.38 -7.30
C ALA A 113 7.71 -13.75 -6.02
N GLY A 114 8.48 -14.51 -5.23
CA GLY A 114 9.17 -14.00 -4.05
C GLY A 114 10.21 -12.92 -4.37
N GLN A 115 11.02 -13.13 -5.41
CA GLN A 115 11.99 -12.13 -5.86
C GLN A 115 11.31 -10.87 -6.40
N GLU A 116 10.24 -11.04 -7.16
CA GLU A 116 9.45 -9.92 -7.67
C GLU A 116 8.79 -9.13 -6.53
N ALA A 117 8.25 -9.82 -5.52
CA ALA A 117 7.70 -9.19 -4.32
C ALA A 117 8.75 -8.33 -3.60
N LEU A 118 9.96 -8.89 -3.40
CA LEU A 118 11.06 -8.15 -2.79
C LEU A 118 11.43 -6.90 -3.61
N ARG A 119 11.56 -7.05 -4.94
CA ARG A 119 11.86 -5.94 -5.86
C ARG A 119 10.82 -4.81 -5.73
N ILE A 120 9.53 -5.16 -5.72
CA ILE A 120 8.44 -4.19 -5.60
C ILE A 120 8.47 -3.51 -4.22
N VAL A 121 8.63 -4.26 -3.13
CA VAL A 121 8.71 -3.67 -1.78
C VAL A 121 9.92 -2.75 -1.63
N GLN A 122 11.06 -3.11 -2.22
CA GLN A 122 12.23 -2.23 -2.27
C GLN A 122 11.94 -0.94 -3.05
N ALA A 123 11.27 -1.03 -4.20
CA ALA A 123 10.86 0.15 -4.97
C ALA A 123 9.88 1.06 -4.17
N LEU A 124 9.03 0.46 -3.34
CA LEU A 124 8.09 1.17 -2.46
C LEU A 124 8.76 1.79 -1.22
N THR A 125 9.98 1.39 -0.89
CA THR A 125 10.76 1.93 0.22
C THR A 125 11.32 3.31 -0.14
N HIS A 126 10.85 4.36 0.55
CA HIS A 126 11.25 5.73 0.25
C HIS A 126 12.64 6.04 0.81
N GLU A 127 13.58 6.36 -0.06
CA GLU A 127 14.95 6.72 0.32
C GLU A 127 15.01 8.03 1.10
N LYS A 128 15.75 8.03 2.21
CA LYS A 128 15.91 9.21 3.05
C LYS A 128 16.57 10.35 2.27
N GLY A 129 15.88 11.51 2.24
CA GLY A 129 16.37 12.72 1.57
C GLY A 129 15.88 12.89 0.13
N MET A 130 15.25 11.88 -0.47
CA MET A 130 14.64 12.01 -1.78
C MET A 130 13.35 12.84 -1.70
N PRO A 131 13.10 13.82 -2.58
CA PRO A 131 11.81 14.47 -2.69
C PRO A 131 10.70 13.46 -2.98
N TYR A 132 9.54 13.63 -2.34
CA TYR A 132 8.47 12.64 -2.43
C TYR A 132 7.85 12.52 -3.83
N ASP A 133 7.76 13.61 -4.56
CA ASP A 133 7.33 13.65 -5.96
C ASP A 133 8.32 12.91 -6.88
N GLU A 134 9.63 13.08 -6.68
CA GLU A 134 10.65 12.32 -7.40
C GLU A 134 10.53 10.81 -7.10
N TYR A 135 10.32 10.44 -5.84
CA TYR A 135 10.08 9.06 -5.45
C TYR A 135 8.86 8.45 -6.17
N VAL A 136 7.72 9.16 -6.17
CA VAL A 136 6.51 8.67 -6.87
C VAL A 136 6.72 8.57 -8.38
N MET A 137 7.48 9.49 -8.95
CA MET A 137 7.83 9.47 -10.37
C MET A 137 8.63 8.24 -10.79
N ARG A 138 9.53 7.74 -9.93
CA ARG A 138 10.28 6.50 -10.19
C ARG A 138 9.40 5.26 -10.30
N LEU A 139 8.18 5.31 -9.75
CA LEU A 139 7.23 4.20 -9.80
C LEU A 139 6.38 4.17 -11.08
N VAL A 140 6.46 5.20 -11.94
CA VAL A 140 5.63 5.30 -13.16
C VAL A 140 5.86 4.12 -14.11
N ASP A 141 7.10 3.67 -14.23
CA ASP A 141 7.49 2.57 -15.10
C ASP A 141 7.32 1.19 -14.44
N ASP A 142 6.85 1.16 -13.18
CA ASP A 142 6.53 -0.06 -12.43
C ASP A 142 5.03 -0.12 -12.11
N PRO A 143 4.21 -0.75 -12.96
CA PRO A 143 2.76 -0.82 -12.76
C PRO A 143 2.34 -1.38 -11.40
N SER A 144 3.03 -2.41 -10.91
CA SER A 144 2.72 -3.08 -9.65
C SER A 144 3.02 -2.17 -8.45
N ALA A 145 4.22 -1.59 -8.42
CA ALA A 145 4.60 -0.65 -7.36
C ALA A 145 3.70 0.59 -7.38
N LEU A 146 3.39 1.15 -8.55
CA LEU A 146 2.53 2.32 -8.66
C LEU A 146 1.11 2.04 -8.16
N ARG A 147 0.51 0.89 -8.52
CA ARG A 147 -0.83 0.48 -8.04
C ARG A 147 -0.89 0.42 -6.52
N ILE A 148 0.10 -0.22 -5.89
CA ILE A 148 0.19 -0.33 -4.43
C ILE A 148 0.41 1.06 -3.81
N LYS A 149 1.30 1.88 -4.36
CA LYS A 149 1.57 3.24 -3.83
C LYS A 149 0.34 4.14 -3.89
N LEU A 150 -0.42 4.08 -4.97
CA LEU A 150 -1.66 4.85 -5.07
C LEU A 150 -2.75 4.32 -4.12
N ALA A 151 -2.80 3.01 -3.86
CA ALA A 151 -3.69 2.43 -2.84
C ALA A 151 -3.30 2.88 -1.40
N ASP A 152 -2.00 2.93 -1.09
CA ASP A 152 -1.48 3.51 0.16
C ASP A 152 -1.88 4.99 0.30
N MET A 153 -1.70 5.79 -0.75
CA MET A 153 -2.11 7.19 -0.75
C MET A 153 -3.63 7.34 -0.56
N LEU A 154 -4.44 6.52 -1.23
CA LEU A 154 -5.90 6.50 -1.11
C LEU A 154 -6.33 6.21 0.34
N HIS A 155 -5.76 5.17 0.96
CA HIS A 155 -6.02 4.85 2.36
C HIS A 155 -5.62 5.99 3.30
N ASN A 156 -4.43 6.55 3.12
CA ASN A 156 -3.96 7.65 3.96
C ASN A 156 -4.80 8.93 3.81
N LEU A 157 -5.25 9.26 2.60
CA LEU A 157 -6.14 10.41 2.35
C LEU A 157 -7.55 10.19 2.91
N SER A 158 -8.04 8.95 2.95
CA SER A 158 -9.34 8.62 3.56
C SER A 158 -9.30 8.66 5.10
N SER A 159 -8.12 8.52 5.71
CA SER A 159 -7.90 8.36 7.16
C SER A 159 -7.50 9.66 7.84
N THR A 160 -8.24 10.74 7.72
CA THR A 160 -7.97 12.04 8.37
C THR A 160 -6.49 12.48 8.18
N PRO A 161 -6.08 12.81 6.95
CA PRO A 161 -4.70 13.23 6.67
C PRO A 161 -4.36 14.54 7.37
N THR A 162 -3.08 14.73 7.72
CA THR A 162 -2.59 16.07 8.09
C THR A 162 -2.47 16.96 6.85
N ASP A 163 -2.47 18.28 7.05
CA ASP A 163 -2.22 19.25 5.96
C ASP A 163 -0.92 18.93 5.22
N ARG A 164 0.13 18.52 5.96
CA ARG A 164 1.41 18.11 5.36
C ARG A 164 1.26 16.88 4.47
N GLN A 165 0.48 15.88 4.88
CA GLN A 165 0.23 14.69 4.07
C GLN A 165 -0.61 15.04 2.85
N LEU A 166 -1.69 15.81 3.03
CA LEU A 166 -2.54 16.27 1.94
C LEU A 166 -1.71 17.02 0.88
N ASN A 167 -0.96 18.03 1.29
CA ASN A 167 -0.10 18.82 0.39
C ASN A 167 0.95 17.98 -0.34
N LYS A 168 1.58 17.04 0.39
CA LYS A 168 2.56 16.11 -0.18
C LYS A 168 1.95 15.24 -1.28
N TYR A 169 0.81 14.63 -1.01
CA TYR A 169 0.14 13.74 -1.96
C TYR A 169 -0.45 14.50 -3.14
N THR A 170 -1.12 15.63 -2.90
CA THR A 170 -1.66 16.49 -3.95
C THR A 170 -0.56 16.94 -4.95
N ARG A 171 0.62 17.33 -4.44
CA ARG A 171 1.76 17.70 -5.30
C ARG A 171 2.26 16.52 -6.13
N ALA A 172 2.45 15.36 -5.51
CA ALA A 172 2.91 14.17 -6.23
C ALA A 172 1.91 13.72 -7.31
N LEU A 173 0.60 13.78 -7.01
CA LEU A 173 -0.45 13.45 -7.97
C LEU A 173 -0.47 14.42 -9.17
N LYS A 174 -0.27 15.72 -8.94
CA LYS A 174 -0.16 16.69 -10.04
C LYS A 174 1.02 16.38 -10.96
N VAL A 175 2.19 16.12 -10.38
CA VAL A 175 3.39 15.74 -11.16
C VAL A 175 3.13 14.44 -11.93
N LEU A 176 2.48 13.46 -11.31
CA LEU A 176 2.14 12.20 -11.97
C LEU A 176 1.15 12.41 -13.13
N MET A 177 0.14 13.29 -12.95
CA MET A 177 -0.79 13.68 -14.03
C MET A 177 -0.04 14.31 -15.21
N ASP A 178 0.84 15.25 -14.94
CA ASP A 178 1.58 15.99 -15.96
C ASP A 178 2.46 15.04 -16.81
N VAL A 179 3.19 14.13 -16.16
CA VAL A 179 4.08 13.18 -16.83
C VAL A 179 3.32 12.11 -17.61
N SER A 180 2.19 11.65 -17.06
CA SER A 180 1.37 10.61 -17.70
C SER A 180 0.39 11.17 -18.75
N GLY A 181 0.32 12.48 -18.91
CA GLY A 181 -0.69 13.12 -19.76
C GLY A 181 -2.12 12.91 -19.26
N GLY A 182 -2.29 12.85 -17.94
CA GLY A 182 -3.54 12.54 -17.25
C GLY A 182 -3.42 11.30 -16.36
N LYS A 183 -4.36 10.36 -16.47
CA LYS A 183 -4.34 9.11 -15.71
C LYS A 183 -3.23 8.18 -16.21
N PRO A 184 -2.34 7.66 -15.32
CA PRO A 184 -1.37 6.64 -15.72
C PRO A 184 -2.06 5.40 -16.32
N ALA A 185 -1.50 4.87 -17.40
CA ALA A 185 -2.14 3.79 -18.19
C ALA A 185 -2.43 2.53 -17.36
N SER A 186 -1.55 2.19 -16.41
CA SER A 186 -1.66 1.00 -15.55
C SER A 186 -2.70 1.11 -14.45
N ILE A 187 -3.27 2.30 -14.20
CA ILE A 187 -4.16 2.55 -13.07
C ILE A 187 -5.63 2.41 -13.49
N HIS A 188 -6.40 1.68 -12.66
CA HIS A 188 -7.84 1.52 -12.85
C HIS A 188 -8.54 2.89 -12.81
N PRO A 189 -9.49 3.19 -13.73
CA PRO A 189 -10.13 4.51 -13.81
C PRO A 189 -10.79 4.95 -12.51
N ASN A 190 -11.49 4.06 -11.81
CA ASN A 190 -12.14 4.40 -10.55
C ASN A 190 -11.14 4.61 -9.42
N HIS A 191 -10.04 3.83 -9.36
CA HIS A 191 -8.96 4.06 -8.39
C HIS A 191 -8.38 5.47 -8.54
N TRP A 192 -8.09 5.87 -9.78
CA TRP A 192 -7.60 7.20 -10.09
C TRP A 192 -8.59 8.29 -9.71
N LYS A 193 -9.85 8.13 -10.09
CA LYS A 193 -10.93 9.07 -9.79
C LYS A 193 -11.09 9.29 -8.29
N GLU A 194 -11.22 8.21 -7.50
CA GLU A 194 -11.38 8.29 -6.05
C GLU A 194 -10.19 8.98 -5.36
N LEU A 195 -8.97 8.70 -5.85
CA LEU A 195 -7.75 9.32 -5.34
C LEU A 195 -7.73 10.83 -5.60
N LEU A 196 -8.11 11.28 -6.81
CA LEU A 196 -8.17 12.70 -7.14
C LEU A 196 -9.26 13.43 -6.33
N GLU A 197 -10.43 12.81 -6.16
CA GLU A 197 -11.52 13.37 -5.34
C GLU A 197 -11.09 13.60 -3.89
N LEU A 198 -10.34 12.66 -3.29
CA LEU A 198 -9.82 12.81 -1.92
C LEU A 198 -8.69 13.84 -1.82
N ALA A 199 -7.93 14.03 -2.88
CA ALA A 199 -6.86 15.03 -2.98
C ALA A 199 -7.38 16.43 -3.37
N ASP A 200 -8.71 16.59 -3.58
CA ASP A 200 -9.36 17.82 -4.07
C ASP A 200 -8.78 18.30 -5.42
N LEU A 201 -8.51 17.32 -6.30
CA LEU A 201 -8.05 17.54 -7.67
C LEU A 201 -9.15 17.20 -8.66
N ASN A 202 -9.27 18.02 -9.70
CA ASN A 202 -10.15 17.71 -10.83
C ASN A 202 -9.41 16.75 -11.80
N PRO A 203 -10.08 15.69 -12.30
CA PRO A 203 -9.51 14.79 -13.30
C PRO A 203 -9.28 15.47 -14.65
#